data_8c501d6e3a1427d9af63c0334a294a8c
#
_entry.id   8c501d6e3a1427d9af63c0334a294a8c
#
_cell.length_a   1.000
_cell.length_b   1.000
_cell.length_c   1.000
_cell.angle_alpha   90.00
_cell.angle_beta   90.00
_cell.angle_gamma   90.00
#
_symmetry.space_group_name_H-M   'P 1'
#
loop_
_entity.id
_entity.type
_entity.pdbx_description
1 polymer ?
#
loop_
_entity_poly.entity_id
_entity_poly.type
_entity_poly.pdbx_seq_one_letter_code
_entity_poly.pdbx_strand_id
1 'polypeptide(L)'
;MGFLTGKTAIITGAGRAVLSDGRCGSIGYGIATAYAKEGANLVITGRNVAKLEAAKEELEKNYSIKVLAVQADVNAGADNEAVVNHVIEETIKEFGRIDVLINNAQASASGVPLAEHTTEQFNLALYSGLYAAFYYMKACYPHLAKTKGSVINFASGAGLFGNFGQCAYAAAKEGIRGLTRVAATEWALTSILSALWHGLHSLNSSRKPILMLLRKMCILHPQDISVMPNLRLAEYAYNWHLLTSSI
;
A
#
# COMPACT_ATOMS: atom_id res chain seq x y z
N MET A 1 25.34 -1.41 0.60
CA MET A 1 24.36 -0.90 -0.38
C MET A 1 23.07 -1.64 -0.12
N GLY A 2 21.95 -0.91 0.08
CA GLY A 2 20.65 -1.53 0.31
C GLY A 2 20.12 -2.20 -0.97
N PHE A 3 19.26 -3.20 -0.84
CA PHE A 3 18.76 -3.96 -2.00
C PHE A 3 17.72 -3.19 -2.85
N LEU A 4 17.23 -2.04 -2.36
CA LEU A 4 16.36 -1.12 -3.11
C LEU A 4 17.11 0.07 -3.70
N THR A 5 18.44 0.10 -3.65
CA THR A 5 19.23 1.19 -4.22
C THR A 5 18.93 1.37 -5.70
N GLY A 6 18.62 2.63 -6.10
CA GLY A 6 18.24 2.96 -7.47
C GLY A 6 16.80 2.63 -7.86
N LYS A 7 15.98 2.14 -6.92
CA LYS A 7 14.54 1.92 -7.11
C LYS A 7 13.74 3.08 -6.56
N THR A 8 12.55 3.30 -7.11
CA THR A 8 11.61 4.34 -6.69
C THR A 8 10.31 3.71 -6.19
N ALA A 9 9.91 4.06 -4.96
CA ALA A 9 8.69 3.58 -4.33
C ALA A 9 7.71 4.72 -4.05
N ILE A 10 6.47 4.58 -4.49
CA ILE A 10 5.35 5.47 -4.12
C ILE A 10 4.66 4.86 -2.89
N ILE A 11 4.50 5.65 -1.83
CA ILE A 11 3.87 5.24 -0.58
C ILE A 11 2.78 6.24 -0.22
N THR A 12 1.52 5.83 -0.31
CA THR A 12 0.40 6.70 0.02
C THR A 12 0.16 6.77 1.52
N GLY A 13 -0.14 7.99 2.05
CA GLY A 13 -0.36 8.20 3.47
C GLY A 13 0.89 8.07 4.33
N ALA A 14 2.03 8.56 3.86
CA ALA A 14 3.34 8.39 4.49
C ALA A 14 3.91 9.66 5.16
N GLY A 15 3.06 10.64 5.49
CA GLY A 15 3.47 11.81 6.26
C GLY A 15 4.03 11.43 7.65
N ARG A 16 4.96 12.24 8.16
CA ARG A 16 5.64 12.00 9.44
C ARG A 16 4.63 11.81 10.57
N ALA A 17 4.76 10.68 11.24
CA ALA A 17 4.00 10.37 12.43
C ALA A 17 4.91 9.63 13.41
N VAL A 18 5.23 10.29 14.53
CA VAL A 18 6.10 9.78 15.58
C VAL A 18 5.37 9.90 16.91
N LEU A 19 5.41 8.84 17.69
CA LEU A 19 4.86 8.79 19.05
C LEU A 19 5.80 9.48 20.03
N SER A 20 5.32 9.80 21.23
CA SER A 20 6.10 10.45 22.28
C SER A 20 7.37 9.68 22.69
N ASP A 21 7.37 8.36 22.50
CA ASP A 21 8.52 7.49 22.76
C ASP A 21 9.47 7.33 21.53
N GLY A 22 9.31 8.14 20.48
CA GLY A 22 10.12 8.10 19.27
C GLY A 22 9.80 7.01 18.27
N ARG A 23 8.82 6.14 18.54
CA ARG A 23 8.39 5.09 17.59
C ARG A 23 7.55 5.67 16.45
N CYS A 24 7.57 5.02 15.29
CA CYS A 24 6.68 5.36 14.18
C CYS A 24 5.21 5.27 14.61
N GLY A 25 4.46 6.35 14.44
CA GLY A 25 3.05 6.48 14.82
C GLY A 25 2.07 6.04 13.72
N SER A 26 2.55 5.79 12.50
CA SER A 26 1.71 5.31 11.39
C SER A 26 2.41 4.24 10.57
N ILE A 27 1.60 3.41 9.90
CA ILE A 27 2.09 2.33 9.02
C ILE A 27 2.86 2.92 7.83
N GLY A 28 2.29 3.92 7.15
CA GLY A 28 2.89 4.52 5.95
C GLY A 28 4.27 5.14 6.22
N TYR A 29 4.43 5.90 7.30
CA TYR A 29 5.73 6.47 7.68
C TYR A 29 6.73 5.37 8.10
N GLY A 30 6.26 4.32 8.78
CA GLY A 30 7.10 3.17 9.12
C GLY A 30 7.62 2.41 7.88
N ILE A 31 6.77 2.27 6.87
CA ILE A 31 7.15 1.68 5.58
C ILE A 31 8.17 2.58 4.87
N ALA A 32 7.91 3.89 4.79
CA ALA A 32 8.83 4.86 4.17
C ALA A 32 10.22 4.79 4.82
N THR A 33 10.28 4.75 6.16
CA THR A 33 11.53 4.58 6.90
C THR A 33 12.24 3.27 6.56
N ALA A 34 11.50 2.17 6.41
CA ALA A 34 12.06 0.87 6.06
C ALA A 34 12.66 0.86 4.64
N TYR A 35 11.95 1.44 3.69
CA TYR A 35 12.40 1.54 2.30
C TYR A 35 13.60 2.48 2.15
N ALA A 36 13.61 3.60 2.90
CA ALA A 36 14.74 4.50 2.99
C ALA A 36 16.02 3.79 3.48
N LYS A 37 15.90 2.96 4.51
CA LYS A 37 17.03 2.13 5.02
C LYS A 37 17.62 1.21 3.97
N GLU A 38 16.81 0.74 3.03
CA GLU A 38 17.25 -0.14 1.95
C GLU A 38 17.68 0.65 0.69
N GLY A 39 17.71 1.98 0.77
CA GLY A 39 18.25 2.85 -0.28
C GLY A 39 17.29 3.18 -1.42
N ALA A 40 15.98 2.99 -1.23
CA ALA A 40 14.98 3.40 -2.21
C ALA A 40 14.81 4.92 -2.21
N ASN A 41 14.68 5.52 -3.40
CA ASN A 41 14.07 6.82 -3.53
C ASN A 41 12.57 6.73 -3.25
N LEU A 42 11.99 7.75 -2.63
CA LEU A 42 10.62 7.71 -2.16
C LEU A 42 9.77 8.83 -2.76
N VAL A 43 8.55 8.49 -3.10
CA VAL A 43 7.46 9.44 -3.28
C VAL A 43 6.47 9.20 -2.15
N ILE A 44 6.31 10.19 -1.29
CA ILE A 44 5.41 10.11 -0.15
C ILE A 44 4.22 11.04 -0.37
N THR A 45 3.00 10.52 -0.19
CA THR A 45 1.81 11.32 -0.37
C THR A 45 0.95 11.40 0.89
N GLY A 46 0.13 12.44 0.96
CA GLY A 46 -0.80 12.67 2.05
C GLY A 46 -1.45 14.03 1.98
N ARG A 47 -2.38 14.32 2.88
CA ARG A 47 -3.15 15.58 2.90
C ARG A 47 -2.40 16.73 3.60
N ASN A 48 -1.60 16.42 4.60
CA ASN A 48 -0.93 17.40 5.45
C ASN A 48 0.49 17.66 4.96
N VAL A 49 0.70 18.82 4.32
CA VAL A 49 1.97 19.23 3.73
C VAL A 49 3.08 19.31 4.79
N ALA A 50 2.81 19.87 5.97
CA ALA A 50 3.83 19.99 7.03
C ALA A 50 4.34 18.62 7.50
N LYS A 51 3.45 17.60 7.57
CA LYS A 51 3.87 16.23 7.89
C LYS A 51 4.63 15.56 6.76
N LEU A 52 4.36 15.91 5.51
CA LEU A 52 5.09 15.39 4.36
C LEU A 52 6.50 15.98 4.31
N GLU A 53 6.63 17.30 4.45
CA GLU A 53 7.94 17.97 4.46
C GLU A 53 8.81 17.50 5.63
N ALA A 54 8.24 17.40 6.84
CA ALA A 54 8.95 16.85 7.98
C ALA A 54 9.40 15.38 7.78
N ALA A 55 8.61 14.57 7.07
CA ALA A 55 9.00 13.21 6.71
C ALA A 55 10.16 13.22 5.70
N LYS A 56 10.07 14.05 4.67
CA LYS A 56 11.12 14.23 3.67
C LYS A 56 12.44 14.63 4.32
N GLU A 57 12.47 15.72 5.08
CA GLU A 57 13.66 16.20 5.78
C GLU A 57 14.30 15.13 6.66
N GLU A 58 13.51 14.43 7.46
CA GLU A 58 14.02 13.38 8.36
C GLU A 58 14.59 12.20 7.58
N LEU A 59 13.90 11.74 6.52
CA LEU A 59 14.32 10.59 5.73
C LEU A 59 15.57 10.89 4.90
N GLU A 60 15.65 12.05 4.26
CA GLU A 60 16.84 12.48 3.50
C GLU A 60 18.04 12.73 4.42
N LYS A 61 17.82 13.29 5.60
CA LYS A 61 18.88 13.51 6.60
C LYS A 61 19.49 12.22 7.12
N ASN A 62 18.64 11.21 7.35
CA ASN A 62 19.06 9.95 7.99
C ASN A 62 19.53 8.89 6.99
N TYR A 63 19.16 9.02 5.71
CA TYR A 63 19.43 8.03 4.67
C TYR A 63 19.87 8.75 3.38
N SER A 64 20.83 8.19 2.68
CA SER A 64 21.36 8.75 1.42
C SER A 64 20.41 8.45 0.26
N ILE A 65 19.19 9.00 0.31
CA ILE A 65 18.12 8.84 -0.68
C ILE A 65 17.52 10.20 -1.04
N LYS A 66 16.73 10.24 -2.12
CA LYS A 66 15.87 11.38 -2.45
C LYS A 66 14.43 11.07 -2.08
N VAL A 67 13.70 12.08 -1.57
CA VAL A 67 12.29 12.00 -1.22
C VAL A 67 11.52 13.10 -1.93
N LEU A 68 10.51 12.73 -2.71
CA LEU A 68 9.53 13.64 -3.29
C LEU A 68 8.27 13.62 -2.41
N ALA A 69 7.94 14.78 -1.84
CA ALA A 69 6.70 14.95 -1.08
C ALA A 69 5.62 15.56 -1.98
N VAL A 70 4.51 14.87 -2.18
CA VAL A 70 3.40 15.34 -3.01
C VAL A 70 2.12 15.38 -2.19
N GLN A 71 1.53 16.57 -2.08
CA GLN A 71 0.20 16.68 -1.48
C GLN A 71 -0.83 16.00 -2.35
N ALA A 72 -1.56 15.03 -1.79
CA ALA A 72 -2.62 14.31 -2.47
C ALA A 72 -3.74 13.97 -1.50
N ASP A 73 -4.94 14.50 -1.76
CA ASP A 73 -6.14 14.12 -1.03
C ASP A 73 -6.90 13.05 -1.80
N VAL A 74 -6.73 11.80 -1.39
CA VAL A 74 -7.42 10.66 -2.01
C VAL A 74 -8.91 10.57 -1.65
N ASN A 75 -9.42 11.50 -0.83
CA ASN A 75 -10.86 11.62 -0.55
C ASN A 75 -11.60 12.51 -1.56
N ALA A 76 -10.90 13.04 -2.57
CA ALA A 76 -11.41 14.06 -3.47
C ALA A 76 -12.61 13.63 -4.36
N GLY A 77 -13.12 12.42 -4.19
CA GLY A 77 -14.30 11.95 -4.92
C GLY A 77 -14.03 11.83 -6.43
N ALA A 78 -14.77 12.60 -7.25
CA ALA A 78 -14.64 12.58 -8.71
C ALA A 78 -13.24 13.04 -9.20
N ASP A 79 -12.56 13.89 -8.44
CA ASP A 79 -11.23 14.41 -8.79
C ASP A 79 -10.09 13.47 -8.40
N ASN A 80 -10.38 12.35 -7.78
CA ASN A 80 -9.38 11.40 -7.27
C ASN A 80 -8.44 10.89 -8.38
N GLU A 81 -8.94 10.65 -9.58
CA GLU A 81 -8.11 10.22 -10.72
C GLU A 81 -7.13 11.32 -11.16
N ALA A 82 -7.56 12.57 -11.19
CA ALA A 82 -6.69 13.71 -11.53
C ALA A 82 -5.58 13.91 -10.50
N VAL A 83 -5.92 13.80 -9.20
CA VAL A 83 -4.96 13.87 -8.09
C VAL A 83 -3.90 12.78 -8.23
N VAL A 84 -4.32 11.55 -8.54
CA VAL A 84 -3.39 10.43 -8.73
C VAL A 84 -2.48 10.65 -9.94
N ASN A 85 -3.04 11.07 -11.08
CA ASN A 85 -2.26 11.33 -12.30
C ASN A 85 -1.17 12.37 -12.04
N HIS A 86 -1.48 13.45 -11.32
CA HIS A 86 -0.49 14.44 -10.92
C HIS A 86 0.66 13.83 -10.10
N VAL A 87 0.37 12.95 -9.14
CA VAL A 87 1.43 12.26 -8.37
C VAL A 87 2.34 11.44 -9.29
N ILE A 88 1.75 10.72 -10.27
CA ILE A 88 2.53 9.91 -11.20
C ILE A 88 3.41 10.77 -12.11
N GLU A 89 2.86 11.86 -12.64
CA GLU A 89 3.61 12.82 -13.49
C GLU A 89 4.82 13.41 -12.75
N GLU A 90 4.63 13.90 -11.53
CA GLU A 90 5.73 14.42 -10.71
C GLU A 90 6.74 13.33 -10.34
N THR A 91 6.28 12.09 -10.10
CA THR A 91 7.18 10.94 -9.87
C THR A 91 8.08 10.67 -11.07
N ILE A 92 7.49 10.63 -12.27
CA ILE A 92 8.24 10.33 -13.50
C ILE A 92 9.17 11.48 -13.87
N LYS A 93 8.75 12.71 -13.65
CA LYS A 93 9.58 13.90 -13.86
C LYS A 93 10.82 13.90 -12.96
N GLU A 94 10.68 13.53 -11.67
CA GLU A 94 11.80 13.52 -10.71
C GLU A 94 12.70 12.29 -10.85
N PHE A 95 12.12 11.10 -10.99
CA PHE A 95 12.86 9.83 -10.89
C PHE A 95 12.93 9.02 -12.19
N GLY A 96 12.09 9.32 -13.19
CA GLY A 96 12.04 8.60 -14.46
C GLY A 96 11.50 7.17 -14.40
N ARG A 97 11.16 6.68 -13.19
CA ARG A 97 10.75 5.29 -12.97
C ARG A 97 9.84 5.09 -11.76
N ILE A 98 9.07 4.01 -11.78
CA ILE A 98 8.31 3.51 -10.63
C ILE A 98 8.58 2.02 -10.53
N ASP A 99 9.09 1.56 -9.38
CA ASP A 99 9.37 0.16 -9.10
C ASP A 99 8.39 -0.46 -8.12
N VAL A 100 7.88 0.35 -7.18
CA VAL A 100 6.96 -0.12 -6.14
C VAL A 100 5.85 0.88 -5.93
N LEU A 101 4.62 0.37 -5.84
CA LEU A 101 3.44 1.11 -5.40
C LEU A 101 2.93 0.52 -4.09
N ILE A 102 2.73 1.35 -3.07
CA ILE A 102 2.17 0.95 -1.77
C ILE A 102 0.93 1.78 -1.49
N ASN A 103 -0.25 1.18 -1.68
CA ASN A 103 -1.56 1.76 -1.41
C ASN A 103 -1.90 1.59 0.07
N ASN A 104 -1.42 2.52 0.91
CA ASN A 104 -1.59 2.50 2.36
C ASN A 104 -2.62 3.53 2.85
N ALA A 105 -2.79 4.67 2.17
CA ALA A 105 -3.73 5.70 2.58
C ALA A 105 -5.17 5.19 2.59
N GLN A 106 -5.90 5.48 3.68
CA GLN A 106 -7.34 5.30 3.76
C GLN A 106 -7.91 6.12 4.91
N ALA A 107 -9.13 6.64 4.72
CA ALA A 107 -9.96 7.23 5.75
C ALA A 107 -11.27 6.45 5.87
N SER A 108 -11.88 6.45 7.05
CA SER A 108 -13.19 5.84 7.29
C SER A 108 -13.84 6.43 8.54
N ALA A 109 -15.17 6.43 8.57
CA ALA A 109 -15.95 6.62 9.79
C ALA A 109 -16.06 5.26 10.49
N SER A 110 -15.42 5.12 11.64
CA SER A 110 -15.44 3.90 12.44
C SER A 110 -16.36 4.06 13.66
N GLY A 111 -16.96 2.96 14.13
CA GLY A 111 -17.84 2.95 15.30
C GLY A 111 -19.28 3.28 15.00
N VAL A 112 -19.67 3.47 13.72
CA VAL A 112 -21.04 3.78 13.30
C VAL A 112 -21.73 2.48 12.88
N PRO A 113 -22.88 2.09 13.47
CA PRO A 113 -23.65 0.93 13.07
C PRO A 113 -24.09 1.01 11.60
N LEU A 114 -24.26 -0.14 10.94
CA LEU A 114 -24.66 -0.19 9.52
C LEU A 114 -25.93 0.60 9.23
N ALA A 115 -26.94 0.49 10.08
CA ALA A 115 -28.23 1.18 9.92
C ALA A 115 -28.15 2.71 10.07
N GLU A 116 -27.09 3.22 10.70
CA GLU A 116 -26.87 4.65 10.95
C GLU A 116 -25.79 5.24 10.03
N HIS A 117 -25.18 4.41 9.19
CA HIS A 117 -24.08 4.84 8.33
C HIS A 117 -24.60 5.72 7.19
N THR A 118 -24.10 6.95 7.08
CA THR A 118 -24.51 7.83 5.98
C THR A 118 -23.80 7.49 4.67
N THR A 119 -24.39 7.93 3.56
CA THR A 119 -23.78 7.77 2.23
C THR A 119 -22.40 8.44 2.15
N GLU A 120 -22.24 9.60 2.77
CA GLU A 120 -20.97 10.35 2.80
C GLU A 120 -19.90 9.58 3.56
N GLN A 121 -20.25 8.98 4.70
CA GLN A 121 -19.33 8.14 5.48
C GLN A 121 -18.95 6.88 4.69
N PHE A 122 -19.91 6.29 3.97
CA PHE A 122 -19.66 5.14 3.11
C PHE A 122 -18.72 5.50 1.95
N ASN A 123 -19.02 6.59 1.26
CA ASN A 123 -18.22 7.09 0.15
C ASN A 123 -16.81 7.51 0.58
N LEU A 124 -16.64 8.07 1.78
CA LEU A 124 -15.32 8.39 2.32
C LEU A 124 -14.37 7.18 2.31
N ALA A 125 -14.84 6.02 2.76
CA ALA A 125 -14.05 4.82 2.78
C ALA A 125 -13.81 4.24 1.37
N LEU A 126 -14.82 4.29 0.50
CA LEU A 126 -14.68 3.82 -0.88
C LEU A 126 -13.71 4.69 -1.67
N TYR A 127 -13.88 6.00 -1.67
CA TYR A 127 -13.02 6.91 -2.44
C TYR A 127 -11.58 6.88 -1.95
N SER A 128 -11.35 6.98 -0.63
CA SER A 128 -10.00 7.02 -0.08
C SER A 128 -9.29 5.66 -0.10
N GLY A 129 -10.02 4.56 -0.09
CA GLY A 129 -9.48 3.21 -0.08
C GLY A 129 -9.52 2.55 -1.45
N LEU A 130 -10.73 2.15 -1.90
CA LEU A 130 -10.90 1.33 -3.09
C LEU A 130 -10.60 2.09 -4.38
N TYR A 131 -11.24 3.23 -4.59
CA TYR A 131 -11.04 4.02 -5.81
C TYR A 131 -9.62 4.56 -5.91
N ALA A 132 -9.04 5.06 -4.80
CA ALA A 132 -7.66 5.51 -4.79
C ALA A 132 -6.70 4.38 -5.20
N ALA A 133 -6.85 3.19 -4.61
CA ALA A 133 -6.02 2.03 -4.99
C ALA A 133 -6.19 1.68 -6.47
N PHE A 134 -7.42 1.69 -6.99
CA PHE A 134 -7.71 1.44 -8.40
C PHE A 134 -7.00 2.45 -9.32
N TYR A 135 -7.13 3.75 -9.04
CA TYR A 135 -6.51 4.79 -9.88
C TYR A 135 -4.98 4.75 -9.82
N TYR A 136 -4.38 4.57 -8.62
CA TYR A 136 -2.93 4.41 -8.50
C TYR A 136 -2.44 3.17 -9.24
N MET A 137 -3.11 2.04 -9.14
CA MET A 137 -2.74 0.82 -9.86
C MET A 137 -2.82 1.03 -11.37
N LYS A 138 -3.93 1.60 -11.86
CA LYS A 138 -4.14 1.91 -13.29
C LYS A 138 -3.05 2.85 -13.83
N ALA A 139 -2.79 3.96 -13.14
CA ALA A 139 -1.81 4.96 -13.57
C ALA A 139 -0.36 4.47 -13.48
N CYS A 140 -0.02 3.66 -12.46
CA CYS A 140 1.32 3.10 -12.31
C CYS A 140 1.62 1.94 -13.28
N TYR A 141 0.60 1.25 -13.79
CA TYR A 141 0.77 0.02 -14.58
C TYR A 141 1.80 0.13 -15.71
N PRO A 142 1.78 1.15 -16.61
CA PRO A 142 2.73 1.22 -17.72
C PRO A 142 4.18 1.41 -17.24
N HIS A 143 4.40 1.97 -16.08
CA HIS A 143 5.72 2.19 -15.49
C HIS A 143 6.20 0.94 -14.75
N LEU A 144 5.32 0.30 -13.97
CA LEU A 144 5.61 -0.96 -13.28
C LEU A 144 5.89 -2.10 -14.26
N ALA A 145 5.20 -2.15 -15.41
CA ALA A 145 5.47 -3.14 -16.44
C ALA A 145 6.90 -3.03 -17.00
N LYS A 146 7.42 -1.80 -17.19
CA LYS A 146 8.80 -1.57 -17.64
C LYS A 146 9.84 -1.99 -16.63
N THR A 147 9.56 -1.79 -15.35
CA THR A 147 10.51 -2.09 -14.25
C THR A 147 10.37 -3.51 -13.69
N LYS A 148 9.34 -4.26 -14.14
CA LYS A 148 8.91 -5.52 -13.52
C LYS A 148 8.66 -5.31 -12.02
N GLY A 149 7.93 -4.25 -11.72
CA GLY A 149 7.75 -3.72 -10.38
C GLY A 149 6.78 -4.52 -9.51
N SER A 150 6.37 -3.91 -8.40
CA SER A 150 5.42 -4.54 -7.49
C SER A 150 4.38 -3.58 -6.94
N VAL A 151 3.20 -4.11 -6.62
CA VAL A 151 2.11 -3.38 -5.95
C VAL A 151 1.80 -4.07 -4.63
N ILE A 152 1.69 -3.28 -3.57
CA ILE A 152 1.28 -3.76 -2.24
C ILE A 152 0.01 -3.02 -1.84
N ASN A 153 -1.06 -3.78 -1.65
CA ASN A 153 -2.34 -3.31 -1.17
C ASN A 153 -2.62 -3.82 0.24
N PHE A 154 -3.29 -3.01 1.06
CA PHE A 154 -3.64 -3.37 2.44
C PHE A 154 -5.11 -3.79 2.52
N ALA A 155 -5.35 -5.08 2.75
CA ALA A 155 -6.64 -5.59 3.20
C ALA A 155 -6.75 -5.51 4.73
N SER A 156 -7.85 -5.99 5.28
CA SER A 156 -8.08 -5.99 6.72
C SER A 156 -8.87 -7.22 7.16
N GLY A 157 -8.60 -7.67 8.38
CA GLY A 157 -9.45 -8.64 9.06
C GLY A 157 -10.88 -8.13 9.29
N ALA A 158 -11.07 -6.81 9.35
CA ALA A 158 -12.41 -6.22 9.48
C ALA A 158 -13.35 -6.61 8.32
N GLY A 159 -12.82 -6.75 7.10
CA GLY A 159 -13.59 -7.24 5.96
C GLY A 159 -13.91 -8.73 6.09
N LEU A 160 -12.93 -9.54 6.51
CA LEU A 160 -13.09 -10.99 6.65
C LEU A 160 -14.07 -11.39 7.77
N PHE A 161 -14.02 -10.69 8.90
CA PHE A 161 -14.73 -11.11 10.12
C PHE A 161 -15.97 -10.25 10.42
N GLY A 162 -16.19 -9.16 9.67
CA GLY A 162 -17.35 -8.30 9.86
C GLY A 162 -17.30 -7.53 11.17
N ASN A 163 -16.27 -6.69 11.39
CA ASN A 163 -16.18 -5.92 12.62
C ASN A 163 -17.30 -4.91 12.77
N PHE A 164 -17.89 -4.84 13.97
CA PHE A 164 -18.93 -3.88 14.32
C PHE A 164 -18.50 -2.44 14.00
N GLY A 165 -19.43 -1.65 13.43
CA GLY A 165 -19.22 -0.24 13.15
C GLY A 165 -18.19 0.07 12.06
N GLN A 166 -17.85 -0.90 11.20
CA GLN A 166 -16.86 -0.73 10.14
C GLN A 166 -17.38 -1.12 8.73
N CYS A 167 -18.68 -0.97 8.46
CA CYS A 167 -19.28 -1.47 7.23
C CYS A 167 -18.62 -0.91 5.96
N ALA A 168 -18.42 0.41 5.86
CA ALA A 168 -17.79 1.04 4.70
C ALA A 168 -16.31 0.67 4.56
N TYR A 169 -15.59 0.63 5.69
CA TYR A 169 -14.20 0.22 5.70
C TYR A 169 -14.04 -1.25 5.26
N ALA A 170 -14.87 -2.15 5.77
CA ALA A 170 -14.90 -3.55 5.40
C ALA A 170 -15.19 -3.73 3.91
N ALA A 171 -16.21 -3.04 3.38
CA ALA A 171 -16.55 -3.06 1.96
C ALA A 171 -15.38 -2.60 1.07
N ALA A 172 -14.73 -1.49 1.42
CA ALA A 172 -13.56 -1.00 0.70
C ALA A 172 -12.40 -2.01 0.72
N LYS A 173 -12.12 -2.62 1.87
CA LYS A 173 -11.02 -3.60 2.03
C LYS A 173 -11.27 -4.92 1.29
N GLU A 174 -12.51 -5.38 1.22
CA GLU A 174 -12.85 -6.56 0.38
C GLU A 174 -12.82 -6.21 -1.11
N GLY A 175 -13.25 -4.99 -1.50
CA GLY A 175 -13.06 -4.49 -2.87
C GLY A 175 -11.59 -4.46 -3.29
N ILE A 176 -10.70 -3.96 -2.43
CA ILE A 176 -9.25 -3.97 -2.67
C ILE A 176 -8.73 -5.40 -2.81
N ARG A 177 -9.23 -6.35 -2.03
CA ARG A 177 -8.88 -7.77 -2.12
C ARG A 177 -9.24 -8.34 -3.49
N GLY A 178 -10.47 -8.07 -3.97
CA GLY A 178 -10.93 -8.48 -5.30
C GLY A 178 -10.07 -7.88 -6.41
N LEU A 179 -9.86 -6.55 -6.35
CA LEU A 179 -9.02 -5.81 -7.30
C LEU A 179 -7.60 -6.37 -7.38
N THR A 180 -7.00 -6.69 -6.23
CA THR A 180 -5.63 -7.25 -6.18
C THR A 180 -5.55 -8.62 -6.85
N ARG A 181 -6.56 -9.48 -6.68
CA ARG A 181 -6.61 -10.80 -7.34
C ARG A 181 -6.70 -10.67 -8.85
N VAL A 182 -7.56 -9.77 -9.35
CA VAL A 182 -7.69 -9.50 -10.79
C VAL A 182 -6.36 -9.00 -11.35
N ALA A 183 -5.75 -8.00 -10.72
CA ALA A 183 -4.46 -7.47 -11.14
C ALA A 183 -3.35 -8.54 -11.13
N ALA A 184 -3.32 -9.42 -10.13
CA ALA A 184 -2.35 -10.52 -10.08
C ALA A 184 -2.50 -11.48 -11.26
N THR A 185 -3.73 -11.75 -11.70
CA THR A 185 -4.01 -12.60 -12.87
C THR A 185 -3.63 -11.90 -14.17
N GLU A 186 -4.08 -10.67 -14.38
CA GLU A 186 -3.88 -9.93 -15.63
C GLU A 186 -2.41 -9.52 -15.83
N TRP A 187 -1.71 -9.17 -14.75
CA TRP A 187 -0.35 -8.63 -14.80
C TRP A 187 0.75 -9.69 -14.65
N ALA A 188 0.39 -10.95 -14.47
CA ALA A 188 1.37 -12.05 -14.40
C ALA A 188 2.29 -12.10 -15.63
N LEU A 189 1.76 -11.82 -16.82
CA LEU A 189 2.53 -11.80 -18.07
C LEU A 189 3.53 -10.64 -18.16
N THR A 190 3.30 -9.54 -17.43
CA THR A 190 4.22 -8.40 -17.36
C THR A 190 5.21 -8.51 -16.22
N SER A 191 5.16 -9.61 -15.47
CA SER A 191 6.00 -9.85 -14.28
C SER A 191 5.82 -8.83 -13.17
N ILE A 192 4.65 -8.15 -13.09
CA ILE A 192 4.30 -7.28 -11.96
C ILE A 192 3.78 -8.18 -10.82
N LEU A 193 4.38 -8.04 -9.65
CA LEU A 193 3.94 -8.74 -8.45
C LEU A 193 2.87 -7.91 -7.71
N SER A 194 1.65 -8.43 -7.60
CA SER A 194 0.59 -7.84 -6.78
C SER A 194 0.42 -8.64 -5.49
N ALA A 195 0.53 -7.95 -4.35
CA ALA A 195 0.46 -8.57 -3.05
C ALA A 195 -0.58 -7.90 -2.16
N LEU A 196 -1.23 -8.72 -1.33
CA LEU A 196 -2.24 -8.29 -0.38
C LEU A 196 -1.74 -8.54 1.04
N TRP A 197 -1.67 -7.49 1.85
CA TRP A 197 -1.30 -7.62 3.25
C TRP A 197 -2.52 -7.52 4.17
N HIS A 198 -2.65 -8.46 5.10
CA HIS A 198 -3.69 -8.49 6.12
C HIS A 198 -3.11 -8.04 7.44
N GLY A 199 -3.51 -6.87 7.94
CA GLY A 199 -3.17 -6.43 9.29
C GLY A 199 -3.82 -7.35 10.31
N LEU A 200 -3.04 -8.14 11.02
CA LEU A 200 -3.51 -8.81 12.23
C LEU A 200 -3.58 -7.78 13.35
N HIS A 201 -4.73 -7.65 13.99
CA HIS A 201 -4.91 -6.90 15.22
C HIS A 201 -4.23 -7.61 16.38
N SER A 202 -2.92 -7.61 16.42
CA SER A 202 -2.14 -7.91 17.60
C SER A 202 -0.83 -7.15 17.49
N LEU A 203 -0.90 -5.86 17.82
CA LEU A 203 0.27 -4.99 17.93
C LEU A 203 0.93 -5.14 19.31
N ASN A 204 1.06 -6.35 19.84
CA ASN A 204 1.99 -6.59 20.93
C ASN A 204 3.22 -7.31 20.38
N SER A 205 4.34 -6.62 20.48
CA SER A 205 5.73 -7.12 20.41
C SER A 205 6.17 -7.77 19.10
N SER A 206 6.43 -7.02 18.09
CA SER A 206 7.51 -7.23 17.11
C SER A 206 7.08 -6.84 15.69
N ARG A 207 7.32 -5.58 15.35
CA ARG A 207 7.23 -5.04 13.98
C ARG A 207 8.23 -5.70 13.00
N LYS A 208 9.10 -6.58 13.49
CA LYS A 208 10.08 -7.34 12.69
C LYS A 208 9.47 -8.21 11.58
N PRO A 209 8.33 -8.93 11.78
CA PRO A 209 7.76 -9.76 10.72
C PRO A 209 7.23 -8.98 9.53
N ILE A 210 6.67 -7.79 9.74
CA ILE A 210 6.11 -6.95 8.65
C ILE A 210 7.22 -6.46 7.74
N LEU A 211 8.30 -5.93 8.32
CA LEU A 211 9.47 -5.49 7.57
C LEU A 211 10.14 -6.64 6.84
N MET A 212 10.20 -7.83 7.46
CA MET A 212 10.79 -9.02 6.86
C MET A 212 9.93 -9.57 5.71
N LEU A 213 8.60 -9.48 5.82
CA LEU A 213 7.68 -9.88 4.77
C LEU A 213 7.74 -8.89 3.60
N LEU A 214 7.70 -7.58 3.87
CA LEU A 214 7.86 -6.54 2.85
C LEU A 214 9.25 -6.64 2.17
N ARG A 215 10.31 -6.96 2.92
CA ARG A 215 11.63 -7.27 2.37
C ARG A 215 11.60 -8.43 1.38
N LYS A 216 10.97 -9.55 1.75
CA LYS A 216 10.88 -10.74 0.88
C LYS A 216 10.01 -10.53 -0.34
N MET A 217 8.91 -9.79 -0.20
CA MET A 217 7.95 -9.54 -1.30
C MET A 217 8.47 -8.57 -2.35
N CYS A 218 9.37 -7.64 -1.98
CA CYS A 218 10.00 -6.71 -2.94
C CYS A 218 11.17 -7.30 -3.72
N ILE A 219 11.69 -8.48 -3.34
CA ILE A 219 12.93 -9.07 -3.90
C ILE A 219 12.64 -10.19 -4.89
N LEU A 220 11.49 -10.88 -4.77
CA LEU A 220 11.25 -12.09 -5.54
C LEU A 220 10.76 -11.77 -6.96
N HIS A 221 11.65 -11.90 -7.93
CA HIS A 221 11.29 -12.05 -9.33
C HIS A 221 10.51 -13.38 -9.49
N PRO A 222 9.50 -13.49 -10.38
CA PRO A 222 8.78 -14.75 -10.62
C PRO A 222 9.68 -15.97 -10.89
N GLN A 223 10.89 -15.76 -11.40
CA GLN A 223 11.89 -16.81 -11.62
C GLN A 223 12.58 -17.29 -10.32
N ASP A 224 12.59 -16.47 -9.27
CA ASP A 224 13.20 -16.82 -7.97
C ASP A 224 12.26 -17.65 -7.09
N ILE A 225 10.96 -17.68 -7.41
CA ILE A 225 9.94 -18.50 -6.70
C ILE A 225 10.21 -20.00 -6.89
N SER A 226 10.85 -20.39 -7.99
CA SER A 226 11.20 -21.79 -8.25
C SER A 226 12.27 -22.36 -7.32
N VAL A 227 13.00 -21.51 -6.60
CA VAL A 227 14.15 -21.90 -5.76
C VAL A 227 13.78 -22.03 -4.27
N MET A 228 12.54 -21.65 -3.87
CA MET A 228 12.09 -21.78 -2.49
C MET A 228 10.93 -22.80 -2.35
N PRO A 229 11.22 -24.05 -1.94
CA PRO A 229 10.21 -25.12 -1.87
C PRO A 229 9.05 -24.87 -0.90
N ASN A 230 9.11 -23.84 -0.05
CA ASN A 230 8.15 -23.58 1.01
C ASN A 230 7.40 -22.22 0.89
N LEU A 231 7.49 -21.52 -0.23
CA LEU A 231 6.78 -20.25 -0.43
C LEU A 231 5.89 -20.29 -1.69
N ARG A 232 4.91 -21.19 -1.69
CA ARG A 232 3.85 -21.18 -2.69
C ARG A 232 2.81 -20.13 -2.32
N LEU A 233 3.10 -18.85 -2.63
CA LEU A 233 2.13 -17.75 -2.46
C LEU A 233 0.89 -17.93 -3.34
N ALA A 234 0.98 -18.68 -4.42
CA ALA A 234 -0.16 -19.09 -5.25
C ALA A 234 -1.07 -20.11 -4.55
N GLU A 235 -0.58 -20.97 -3.68
CA GLU A 235 -1.41 -21.95 -2.95
C GLU A 235 -2.25 -21.31 -1.84
N TYR A 236 -1.84 -20.18 -1.28
CA TYR A 236 -2.69 -19.46 -0.32
C TYR A 236 -3.94 -18.83 -0.97
N ALA A 237 -3.93 -18.57 -2.25
CA ALA A 237 -5.11 -18.15 -2.99
C ALA A 237 -6.01 -19.34 -3.41
N TYR A 238 -5.46 -20.54 -3.56
CA TYR A 238 -6.18 -21.72 -4.07
C TYR A 238 -6.75 -22.63 -2.98
N ASN A 239 -6.15 -22.69 -1.79
CA ASN A 239 -6.61 -23.59 -0.71
C ASN A 239 -7.85 -23.08 0.06
N TRP A 240 -8.42 -21.93 -0.30
CA TRP A 240 -9.67 -21.44 0.31
C TRP A 240 -10.92 -22.18 -0.18
N HIS A 241 -10.87 -22.82 -1.35
CA HIS A 241 -12.00 -23.62 -1.84
C HIS A 241 -12.22 -24.96 -1.10
N LEU A 242 -11.23 -25.44 -0.37
CA LEU A 242 -11.33 -26.74 0.33
C LEU A 242 -11.82 -26.63 1.79
N LEU A 243 -11.88 -25.42 2.37
CA LEU A 243 -12.33 -25.20 3.75
C LEU A 243 -13.80 -24.76 3.86
N THR A 244 -14.49 -24.47 2.76
CA THR A 244 -15.92 -24.07 2.76
C THR A 244 -16.87 -25.17 2.33
N SER A 245 -16.40 -26.39 2.09
CA SER A 245 -17.26 -27.55 1.73
C SER A 245 -17.62 -28.45 2.93
N SER A 246 -17.42 -27.98 4.15
CA SER A 246 -17.76 -28.72 5.38
C SER A 246 -18.38 -27.78 6.42
N ILE A 247 -19.48 -27.09 6.09
CA ILE A 247 -20.52 -26.61 7.03
C ILE A 247 -21.85 -26.72 6.32
#